data_405b7710284ba130aff55820acec2651
#
_entry.id   405b7710284ba130aff55820acec2651
#
_cell.length_a   1.000
_cell.length_b   1.000
_cell.length_c   1.000
_cell.angle_alpha   90.00
_cell.angle_beta   90.00
_cell.angle_gamma   90.00
#
_symmetry.space_group_name_H-M   'P 1'
#
loop_
_entity.id
_entity.type
_entity.pdbx_description
1 polymer ?
#
loop_
_entity_poly.entity_id
_entity_poly.type
_entity_poly.pdbx_seq_one_letter_code
_entity_poly.pdbx_strand_id
1 'polypeptide(L)'
;MRKKQAKKRPLLPDPRFHDQLVTRFVNMLMWDGKKSVAFSVFYDAMDIVEAKKTDEEKSALELWKEALSNVMPHVEVRSRRVGGATFQIPMQIRPDRKISTAMKWLILFARKRNEKSMAQKLAGEVLAASKEEGAAVKRRVDTHKMAEANKAFSHFRF
;
A
#
# COMPACT_ATOMS: atom_id res chain seq x y z
N MET A 1 8.08 22.20 -19.91
CA MET A 1 8.46 21.52 -18.64
C MET A 1 7.82 22.23 -17.46
N ARG A 2 7.34 21.50 -16.47
CA ARG A 2 6.73 22.07 -15.27
C ARG A 2 7.83 22.64 -14.35
N LYS A 3 7.90 23.95 -14.19
CA LYS A 3 8.92 24.61 -13.33
C LYS A 3 8.66 24.46 -11.83
N LYS A 4 7.40 24.31 -11.40
CA LYS A 4 7.02 24.20 -9.99
C LYS A 4 6.13 22.98 -9.75
N GLN A 5 6.33 22.32 -8.61
CA GLN A 5 5.45 21.25 -8.14
C GLN A 5 4.09 21.86 -7.73
N ALA A 6 2.99 21.19 -8.08
CA ALA A 6 1.67 21.61 -7.65
C ALA A 6 1.55 21.59 -6.12
N LYS A 7 0.88 22.58 -5.55
CA LYS A 7 0.58 22.60 -4.11
C LYS A 7 -0.25 21.38 -3.74
N LYS A 8 0.13 20.69 -2.66
CA LYS A 8 -0.66 19.59 -2.11
C LYS A 8 -1.97 20.15 -1.56
N ARG A 9 -3.11 19.58 -1.96
CA ARG A 9 -4.41 19.94 -1.40
C ARG A 9 -4.50 19.41 0.03
N PRO A 10 -5.12 20.15 0.98
CA PRO A 10 -5.39 19.64 2.32
C PRO A 10 -6.34 18.43 2.21
N LEU A 11 -6.03 17.39 2.97
CA LEU A 11 -6.85 16.19 3.04
C LEU A 11 -7.63 16.25 4.35
N LEU A 12 -8.95 16.23 4.26
CA LEU A 12 -9.82 16.15 5.44
C LEU A 12 -9.72 14.76 6.06
N PRO A 13 -9.72 14.65 7.39
CA PRO A 13 -9.74 13.36 8.07
C PRO A 13 -11.03 12.61 7.79
N ASP A 14 -11.01 11.30 8.00
CA ASP A 14 -12.15 10.42 7.87
C ASP A 14 -13.23 10.70 8.94
N PRO A 15 -14.52 10.63 8.60
CA PRO A 15 -15.61 10.89 9.58
C PRO A 15 -15.66 9.91 10.75
N ARG A 16 -15.33 8.62 10.54
CA ARG A 16 -15.44 7.56 11.57
C ARG A 16 -14.17 7.45 12.44
N PHE A 17 -13.00 7.44 11.83
CA PHE A 17 -11.72 7.22 12.52
C PHE A 17 -10.90 8.49 12.70
N HIS A 18 -11.32 9.61 12.16
CA HIS A 18 -10.64 10.91 12.21
C HIS A 18 -9.17 10.87 11.73
N ASP A 19 -8.86 9.94 10.80
CA ASP A 19 -7.51 9.71 10.29
C ASP A 19 -7.39 10.10 8.80
N GLN A 20 -6.38 10.91 8.48
CA GLN A 20 -6.09 11.32 7.10
C GLN A 20 -5.57 10.17 6.23
N LEU A 21 -4.91 9.15 6.83
CA LEU A 21 -4.44 7.98 6.09
C LEU A 21 -5.61 7.16 5.56
N VAL A 22 -6.70 7.05 6.33
CA VAL A 22 -7.94 6.38 5.91
C VAL A 22 -8.53 7.08 4.71
N THR A 23 -8.69 8.41 4.77
CA THR A 23 -9.19 9.19 3.63
C THR A 23 -8.32 9.00 2.38
N ARG A 24 -6.99 8.98 2.56
CA ARG A 24 -6.05 8.74 1.48
C ARG A 24 -6.19 7.35 0.87
N PHE A 25 -6.39 6.33 1.72
CA PHE A 25 -6.63 4.95 1.29
C PHE A 25 -7.95 4.80 0.53
N VAL A 26 -9.03 5.36 1.05
CA VAL A 26 -10.35 5.36 0.41
C VAL A 26 -10.32 6.05 -0.96
N ASN A 27 -9.59 7.16 -1.08
CA ASN A 27 -9.40 7.83 -2.37
C ASN A 27 -8.64 6.96 -3.39
N MET A 28 -7.78 6.03 -2.95
CA MET A 28 -7.10 5.07 -3.84
C MET A 28 -7.96 3.83 -4.11
N LEU A 29 -8.81 3.45 -3.18
CA LEU A 29 -9.75 2.33 -3.32
C LEU A 29 -10.89 2.69 -4.29
N MET A 30 -11.28 3.95 -4.33
CA MET A 30 -12.39 4.47 -5.12
C MET A 30 -12.20 4.20 -6.63
N TRP A 31 -13.31 3.82 -7.29
CA TRP A 31 -13.46 3.71 -8.73
C TRP A 31 -14.59 4.61 -9.22
N ASP A 32 -14.47 5.15 -10.41
CA ASP A 32 -15.49 5.95 -11.10
C ASP A 32 -16.03 7.13 -10.27
N GLY A 33 -15.23 7.66 -9.35
CA GLY A 33 -15.64 8.73 -8.45
C GLY A 33 -16.64 8.33 -7.35
N LYS A 34 -16.94 7.04 -7.19
CA LYS A 34 -17.92 6.52 -6.21
C LYS A 34 -17.32 6.49 -4.79
N LYS A 35 -17.14 7.65 -4.20
CA LYS A 35 -16.44 7.81 -2.92
C LYS A 35 -17.23 7.24 -1.74
N SER A 36 -18.55 7.42 -1.70
CA SER A 36 -19.41 6.87 -0.63
C SER A 36 -19.33 5.34 -0.57
N VAL A 37 -19.38 4.68 -1.73
CA VAL A 37 -19.23 3.22 -1.82
C VAL A 37 -17.84 2.78 -1.32
N ALA A 38 -16.78 3.51 -1.67
CA ALA A 38 -15.45 3.19 -1.20
C ALA A 38 -15.30 3.33 0.32
N PHE A 39 -15.95 4.30 0.94
CA PHE A 39 -16.03 4.43 2.40
C PHE A 39 -16.80 3.24 3.02
N SER A 40 -17.97 2.89 2.51
CA SER A 40 -18.73 1.74 3.01
C SER A 40 -17.90 0.45 2.93
N VAL A 41 -17.23 0.18 1.80
CA VAL A 41 -16.35 -0.99 1.64
C VAL A 41 -15.22 -0.99 2.67
N PHE A 42 -14.62 0.16 2.95
CA PHE A 42 -13.56 0.25 3.95
C PHE A 42 -14.08 0.00 5.36
N TYR A 43 -15.23 0.60 5.73
CA TYR A 43 -15.82 0.42 7.06
C TYR A 43 -16.27 -1.02 7.28
N ASP A 44 -16.98 -1.62 6.32
CA ASP A 44 -17.37 -3.03 6.37
C ASP A 44 -16.13 -3.94 6.50
N ALA A 45 -15.02 -3.61 5.81
CA ALA A 45 -13.78 -4.36 5.95
C ALA A 45 -13.20 -4.24 7.37
N MET A 46 -13.22 -3.04 7.98
CA MET A 46 -12.75 -2.85 9.35
C MET A 46 -13.64 -3.57 10.37
N ASP A 47 -14.94 -3.60 10.17
CA ASP A 47 -15.86 -4.34 11.03
C ASP A 47 -15.61 -5.86 10.93
N ILE A 48 -15.29 -6.38 9.73
CA ILE A 48 -14.88 -7.80 9.55
C ILE A 48 -13.52 -8.07 10.21
N VAL A 49 -12.56 -7.15 10.13
CA VAL A 49 -11.26 -7.28 10.80
C VAL A 49 -11.46 -7.31 12.31
N GLU A 50 -12.29 -6.42 12.86
CA GLU A 50 -12.62 -6.39 14.29
C GLU A 50 -13.23 -7.70 14.78
N ALA A 51 -14.15 -8.29 13.99
CA ALA A 51 -14.79 -9.57 14.32
C ALA A 51 -13.83 -10.78 14.21
N LYS A 52 -12.79 -10.71 13.40
CA LYS A 52 -11.87 -11.82 13.11
C LYS A 52 -10.47 -11.64 13.71
N LYS A 53 -10.21 -10.53 14.39
CA LYS A 53 -8.91 -10.29 15.01
C LYS A 53 -8.61 -11.35 16.06
N THR A 54 -7.36 -11.77 16.13
CA THR A 54 -6.85 -12.72 17.13
C THR A 54 -6.32 -11.97 18.36
N ASP A 55 -5.94 -10.69 18.16
CA ASP A 55 -5.34 -9.83 19.17
C ASP A 55 -6.41 -8.89 19.71
N GLU A 56 -6.90 -9.15 20.92
CA GLU A 56 -7.97 -8.36 21.55
C GLU A 56 -7.53 -6.95 21.95
N GLU A 57 -6.23 -6.75 22.18
CA GLU A 57 -5.68 -5.47 22.62
C GLU A 57 -5.63 -4.42 21.50
N LYS A 58 -5.50 -4.85 20.22
CA LYS A 58 -5.40 -3.93 19.08
C LYS A 58 -6.75 -3.66 18.44
N SER A 59 -7.01 -2.40 18.10
CA SER A 59 -8.17 -2.02 17.29
C SER A 59 -7.98 -2.43 15.81
N ALA A 60 -9.08 -2.59 15.06
CA ALA A 60 -9.00 -2.88 13.62
C ALA A 60 -8.20 -1.82 12.84
N LEU A 61 -8.26 -0.56 13.27
CA LEU A 61 -7.48 0.52 12.66
C LEU A 61 -5.97 0.36 12.90
N GLU A 62 -5.57 -0.08 14.08
CA GLU A 62 -4.16 -0.34 14.41
C GLU A 62 -3.63 -1.52 13.62
N LEU A 63 -4.39 -2.62 13.53
CA LEU A 63 -4.05 -3.77 12.68
C LEU A 63 -3.91 -3.38 11.20
N TRP A 64 -4.79 -2.50 10.70
CA TRP A 64 -4.66 -1.98 9.35
C TRP A 64 -3.41 -1.11 9.16
N LYS A 65 -3.06 -0.27 10.13
CA LYS A 65 -1.80 0.52 10.11
C LYS A 65 -0.57 -0.38 10.18
N GLU A 66 -0.59 -1.42 10.99
CA GLU A 66 0.45 -2.44 11.07
C GLU A 66 0.60 -3.18 9.74
N ALA A 67 -0.52 -3.63 9.14
CA ALA A 67 -0.53 -4.24 7.81
C ALA A 67 0.08 -3.30 6.75
N LEU A 68 -0.26 -2.00 6.77
CA LEU A 68 0.37 -1.03 5.88
C LEU A 68 1.87 -0.93 6.12
N SER A 69 2.32 -0.88 7.36
CA SER A 69 3.74 -0.82 7.72
C SER A 69 4.48 -2.05 7.20
N ASN A 70 3.90 -3.25 7.37
CA ASN A 70 4.46 -4.51 6.92
C ASN A 70 4.53 -4.62 5.38
N VAL A 71 3.69 -3.91 4.65
CA VAL A 71 3.72 -3.88 3.17
C VAL A 71 4.63 -2.78 2.63
N MET A 72 5.06 -1.79 3.44
CA MET A 72 5.86 -0.67 2.94
C MET A 72 7.24 -1.10 2.44
N PRO A 73 7.58 -0.85 1.15
CA PRO A 73 8.91 -1.11 0.65
C PRO A 73 9.89 0.00 1.03
N HIS A 74 11.12 -0.36 1.36
CA HIS A 74 12.22 0.59 1.61
C HIS A 74 12.97 0.96 0.34
N VAL A 75 13.02 0.03 -0.63
CA VAL A 75 13.72 0.19 -1.91
C VAL A 75 12.80 -0.20 -3.06
N GLU A 76 12.97 0.44 -4.19
CA GLU A 76 12.36 0.08 -5.48
C GLU A 76 13.44 -0.08 -6.54
N VAL A 77 13.14 -0.85 -7.57
CA VAL A 77 14.01 -1.02 -8.72
C VAL A 77 13.46 -0.20 -9.88
N ARG A 78 14.31 0.63 -10.48
CA ARG A 78 13.95 1.43 -11.66
C ARG A 78 14.81 1.04 -12.85
N SER A 79 14.17 0.82 -13.98
CA SER A 79 14.88 0.58 -15.24
C SER A 79 15.48 1.89 -15.75
N ARG A 80 16.75 1.85 -16.16
CA ARG A 80 17.44 2.95 -16.79
C ARG A 80 18.28 2.43 -17.96
N ARG A 81 18.26 3.16 -19.06
CA ARG A 81 19.09 2.83 -20.22
C ARG A 81 20.43 3.55 -20.11
N VAL A 82 21.53 2.78 -20.11
CA VAL A 82 22.91 3.28 -20.07
C VAL A 82 23.68 2.59 -21.18
N GLY A 83 24.28 3.37 -22.10
CA GLY A 83 25.07 2.83 -23.20
C GLY A 83 24.35 1.82 -24.11
N GLY A 84 23.03 1.96 -24.27
CA GLY A 84 22.22 1.04 -25.09
C GLY A 84 21.63 -0.16 -24.33
N ALA A 85 22.16 -0.55 -23.17
CA ALA A 85 21.65 -1.61 -22.32
C ALA A 85 20.69 -1.05 -21.24
N THR A 86 19.68 -1.83 -20.87
CA THR A 86 18.73 -1.46 -19.81
C THR A 86 19.11 -2.13 -18.51
N PHE A 87 19.41 -1.32 -17.50
CA PHE A 87 19.79 -1.78 -16.17
C PHE A 87 18.64 -1.53 -15.18
N GLN A 88 18.49 -2.44 -14.21
CA GLN A 88 17.57 -2.33 -13.09
C GLN A 88 18.34 -1.74 -11.90
N ILE A 89 18.09 -0.46 -11.60
CA ILE A 89 18.85 0.27 -10.59
C ILE A 89 18.05 0.34 -9.30
N PRO A 90 18.57 -0.16 -8.17
CA PRO A 90 17.93 -0.04 -6.87
C PRO A 90 17.98 1.40 -6.35
N MET A 91 16.85 1.92 -5.90
CA MET A 91 16.71 3.28 -5.37
C MET A 91 15.92 3.28 -4.07
N GLN A 92 16.32 4.12 -3.12
CA GLN A 92 15.54 4.37 -1.91
C GLN A 92 14.23 5.10 -2.27
N ILE A 93 13.16 4.73 -1.59
CA ILE A 93 11.83 5.31 -1.83
C ILE A 93 11.61 6.48 -0.86
N ARG A 94 11.09 7.60 -1.35
CA ARG A 94 10.68 8.73 -0.50
C ARG A 94 9.52 8.32 0.42
N PRO A 95 9.44 8.86 1.66
CA PRO A 95 8.40 8.48 2.65
C PRO A 95 6.97 8.53 2.11
N ASP A 96 6.59 9.63 1.44
CA ASP A 96 5.25 9.78 0.84
C ASP A 96 4.93 8.70 -0.20
N ARG A 97 5.95 8.24 -0.95
CA ARG A 97 5.81 7.22 -1.97
C ARG A 97 5.76 5.82 -1.37
N LYS A 98 6.47 5.55 -0.24
CA LYS A 98 6.38 4.28 0.49
C LYS A 98 4.93 3.98 0.85
N ILE A 99 4.28 4.93 1.53
CA ILE A 99 2.88 4.82 1.94
C ILE A 99 1.96 4.59 0.74
N SER A 100 2.11 5.40 -0.32
CA SER A 100 1.29 5.28 -1.53
C SER A 100 1.47 3.93 -2.23
N THR A 101 2.68 3.38 -2.24
CA THR A 101 3.00 2.09 -2.84
C THR A 101 2.39 0.95 -2.02
N ALA A 102 2.52 1.00 -0.69
CA ALA A 102 1.91 0.03 0.21
C ALA A 102 0.39 -0.03 0.05
N MET A 103 -0.28 1.14 0.07
CA MET A 103 -1.72 1.23 -0.15
C MET A 103 -2.15 0.63 -1.50
N LYS A 104 -1.42 0.95 -2.58
CA LYS A 104 -1.70 0.40 -3.92
C LYS A 104 -1.53 -1.11 -3.96
N TRP A 105 -0.48 -1.65 -3.35
CA TRP A 105 -0.26 -3.09 -3.32
C TRP A 105 -1.33 -3.80 -2.50
N LEU A 106 -1.67 -3.29 -1.33
CA LEU A 106 -2.74 -3.86 -0.50
C LEU A 106 -4.06 -3.93 -1.26
N ILE A 107 -4.47 -2.84 -1.93
CA ILE A 107 -5.68 -2.80 -2.75
C ILE A 107 -5.59 -3.76 -3.95
N LEU A 108 -4.46 -3.79 -4.64
CA LEU A 108 -4.25 -4.63 -5.82
C LEU A 108 -4.38 -6.11 -5.46
N PHE A 109 -3.73 -6.54 -4.38
CA PHE A 109 -3.75 -7.94 -3.96
C PHE A 109 -5.07 -8.32 -3.29
N ALA A 110 -5.70 -7.42 -2.54
CA ALA A 110 -7.06 -7.62 -2.06
C ALA A 110 -8.02 -7.91 -3.23
N ARG A 111 -7.97 -7.12 -4.32
CA ARG A 111 -8.82 -7.35 -5.51
C ARG A 111 -8.62 -8.71 -6.17
N LYS A 112 -7.43 -9.31 -6.05
CA LYS A 112 -7.10 -10.63 -6.62
C LYS A 112 -7.56 -11.81 -5.77
N ARG A 113 -8.03 -11.57 -4.56
CA ARG A 113 -8.54 -12.63 -3.66
C ARG A 113 -9.87 -13.18 -4.17
N ASN A 114 -10.21 -14.40 -3.76
CA ASN A 114 -11.38 -15.13 -4.26
C ASN A 114 -12.64 -14.97 -3.40
N GLU A 115 -12.61 -14.13 -2.33
CA GLU A 115 -13.78 -13.87 -1.48
C GLU A 115 -14.90 -13.16 -2.29
N LYS A 116 -16.14 -13.23 -1.81
CA LYS A 116 -17.32 -12.74 -2.54
C LYS A 116 -17.39 -11.22 -2.65
N SER A 117 -17.12 -10.48 -1.56
CA SER A 117 -17.22 -9.02 -1.52
C SER A 117 -15.86 -8.35 -1.43
N MET A 118 -15.75 -7.10 -1.91
CA MET A 118 -14.50 -6.35 -1.79
C MET A 118 -14.12 -6.05 -0.33
N ALA A 119 -15.10 -5.89 0.56
CA ALA A 119 -14.89 -5.73 1.99
C ALA A 119 -14.22 -6.98 2.59
N GLN A 120 -14.72 -8.18 2.25
CA GLN A 120 -14.12 -9.45 2.69
C GLN A 120 -12.71 -9.64 2.14
N LYS A 121 -12.49 -9.32 0.87
CA LYS A 121 -11.18 -9.37 0.21
C LYS A 121 -10.17 -8.47 0.91
N LEU A 122 -10.57 -7.24 1.20
CA LEU A 122 -9.72 -6.27 1.90
C LEU A 122 -9.42 -6.70 3.33
N ALA A 123 -10.42 -7.14 4.08
CA ALA A 123 -10.25 -7.64 5.44
C ALA A 123 -9.31 -8.85 5.50
N GLY A 124 -9.48 -9.79 4.57
CA GLY A 124 -8.59 -10.95 4.46
C GLY A 124 -7.14 -10.60 4.17
N GLU A 125 -6.89 -9.62 3.26
CA GLU A 125 -5.53 -9.18 2.97
C GLU A 125 -4.92 -8.37 4.12
N VAL A 126 -5.70 -7.55 4.82
CA VAL A 126 -5.26 -6.81 6.02
C VAL A 126 -4.85 -7.76 7.13
N LEU A 127 -5.68 -8.77 7.45
CA LEU A 127 -5.38 -9.77 8.47
C LEU A 127 -4.15 -10.62 8.12
N ALA A 128 -3.96 -10.96 6.84
CA ALA A 128 -2.75 -11.66 6.41
C ALA A 128 -1.51 -10.75 6.53
N ALA A 129 -1.62 -9.50 6.07
CA ALA A 129 -0.51 -8.56 6.08
C ALA A 129 -0.11 -8.11 7.50
N SER A 130 -1.03 -8.05 8.48
CA SER A 130 -0.69 -7.79 9.88
C SER A 130 0.19 -8.89 10.48
N LYS A 131 0.01 -10.14 10.04
CA LYS A 131 0.84 -11.30 10.41
C LYS A 131 2.10 -11.48 9.55
N GLU A 132 2.46 -10.46 8.76
CA GLU A 132 3.56 -10.50 7.78
C GLU A 132 3.38 -11.56 6.66
N GLU A 133 2.16 -12.00 6.43
CA GLU A 133 1.77 -12.95 5.40
C GLU A 133 1.03 -12.26 4.25
N GLY A 134 0.61 -13.04 3.26
CA GLY A 134 -0.20 -12.54 2.15
C GLY A 134 0.59 -12.05 0.94
N ALA A 135 -0.15 -11.82 -0.15
CA ALA A 135 0.44 -11.51 -1.45
C ALA A 135 1.04 -10.09 -1.50
N ALA A 136 0.52 -9.16 -0.73
CA ALA A 136 1.05 -7.80 -0.62
C ALA A 136 2.44 -7.79 0.05
N VAL A 137 2.60 -8.54 1.14
CA VAL A 137 3.90 -8.70 1.83
C VAL A 137 4.89 -9.45 0.96
N LYS A 138 4.45 -10.52 0.29
CA LYS A 138 5.29 -11.24 -0.68
C LYS A 138 5.83 -10.29 -1.76
N ARG A 139 5.00 -9.39 -2.27
CA ARG A 139 5.43 -8.38 -3.26
C ARG A 139 6.52 -7.46 -2.72
N ARG A 140 6.44 -7.04 -1.44
CA ARG A 140 7.52 -6.28 -0.77
C ARG A 140 8.81 -7.08 -0.78
N VAL A 141 8.75 -8.34 -0.31
CA VAL A 141 9.91 -9.23 -0.24
C VAL A 141 10.55 -9.45 -1.61
N ASP A 142 9.73 -9.72 -2.63
CA ASP A 142 10.22 -9.91 -4.01
C ASP A 142 10.90 -8.64 -4.55
N THR A 143 10.33 -7.47 -4.25
CA THR A 143 10.93 -6.18 -4.65
C THR A 143 12.28 -5.94 -3.95
N HIS A 144 12.40 -6.29 -2.67
CA HIS A 144 13.65 -6.18 -1.93
C HIS A 144 14.70 -7.17 -2.45
N LYS A 145 14.32 -8.43 -2.74
CA LYS A 145 15.22 -9.43 -3.38
C LYS A 145 15.71 -8.95 -4.74
N MET A 146 14.82 -8.39 -5.57
CA MET A 146 15.24 -7.81 -6.87
C MET A 146 16.22 -6.65 -6.69
N ALA A 147 16.01 -5.78 -5.70
CA ALA A 147 16.91 -4.67 -5.41
C ALA A 147 18.27 -5.16 -4.92
N GLU A 148 18.30 -6.20 -4.11
CA GLU A 148 19.54 -6.82 -3.62
C GLU A 148 20.33 -7.48 -4.75
N ALA A 149 19.68 -8.27 -5.59
CA ALA A 149 20.30 -8.91 -6.77
C ALA A 149 20.93 -7.88 -7.74
N ASN A 150 20.33 -6.68 -7.82
CA ASN A 150 20.82 -5.60 -8.68
C ASN A 150 21.71 -4.58 -7.95
N LYS A 151 22.16 -4.87 -6.73
CA LYS A 151 22.96 -3.95 -5.90
C LYS A 151 24.24 -3.47 -6.58
N ALA A 152 24.85 -4.31 -7.41
CA ALA A 152 26.06 -3.98 -8.19
C ALA A 152 25.86 -2.76 -9.11
N PHE A 153 24.63 -2.50 -9.58
CA PHE A 153 24.30 -1.38 -10.46
C PHE A 153 23.90 -0.11 -9.72
N SER A 154 24.02 -0.06 -8.39
CA SER A 154 23.65 1.10 -7.57
C SER A 154 24.46 2.36 -7.89
N HIS A 155 25.69 2.22 -8.42
CA HIS A 155 26.54 3.33 -8.83
C HIS A 155 26.02 4.10 -10.05
N PHE A 156 25.11 3.53 -10.85
CA PHE A 156 24.42 4.24 -11.94
C PHE A 156 23.25 5.11 -11.44
N ARG A 157 23.11 5.30 -10.13
CA ARG A 157 22.12 6.15 -9.49
C ARG A 157 22.57 7.61 -9.58
N PHE A 158 21.73 8.48 -10.17
CA PHE A 158 21.89 9.95 -10.20
C PHE A 158 20.66 10.63 -9.64
#